data_8572268f8c567c82248ee16ee4740bc7
#
_entry.id   8572268f8c567c82248ee16ee4740bc7
#
_cell.length_a   1.000
_cell.length_b   1.000
_cell.length_c   1.000
_cell.angle_alpha   90.00
_cell.angle_beta   90.00
_cell.angle_gamma   90.00
#
_symmetry.space_group_name_H-M   'P 1'
#
loop_
_entity.id
_entity.type
_entity.pdbx_description
1 polymer ?
#
loop_
_entity_poly.entity_id
_entity_poly.type
_entity_poly.pdbx_seq_one_letter_code
_entity_poly.pdbx_strand_id
1 'polypeptide(L)'
;MNKSEKISSYQVILLIIIYRLVIAFSFLPAANIPPGNQDTWIVVFLSIPYTILFCFPILFLSNRFNDYTLIEYMEIIFGKYLGKIIGLIYTLVLLSFSIANVSVLTEILSSTMFSSMPTIVTISIMLITCSYVSYKGLEPIARGAEIFVPFILAVIFIFPILGIKNLDFKVFLPILKDSSFRELNKGAIEIAMKFADILILAMIVPNLEKREELNNIFMKSLFYSVFMSNFVLIISQAALGIEQTKHSNFPFFTFARLINVFNFIQRVESIYVVSWITANVGKISGYLYFSTVSLAQILNKKDNKKYIIPMTIVIAIISIIYKNRSSVVGTKDPFQKILLIITLISVVITPSIALLVYFIRRKKLKEVNMK
;
A
#
# COMPACT_ATOMS: atom_id res chain seq x y z
N MET A 1 21.97 1.07 1.64
CA MET A 1 21.30 0.00 0.90
C MET A 1 22.34 -0.82 0.18
N ASN A 2 22.24 -2.13 0.18
CA ASN A 2 23.21 -2.97 -0.51
C ASN A 2 22.96 -2.85 -2.03
N LYS A 3 23.81 -2.06 -2.73
CA LYS A 3 23.67 -1.83 -4.18
C LYS A 3 23.94 -3.10 -5.02
N SER A 4 24.36 -4.19 -4.38
CA SER A 4 24.57 -5.49 -5.06
C SER A 4 23.27 -6.28 -5.26
N GLU A 5 22.21 -5.99 -4.50
CA GLU A 5 20.90 -6.64 -4.68
C GLU A 5 20.21 -6.03 -5.91
N LYS A 6 19.93 -6.83 -6.91
CA LYS A 6 19.20 -6.44 -8.11
C LYS A 6 17.83 -7.10 -8.13
N ILE A 7 16.84 -6.35 -8.58
CA ILE A 7 15.45 -6.79 -8.65
C ILE A 7 14.93 -6.55 -10.04
N SER A 8 14.23 -7.54 -10.59
CA SER A 8 13.63 -7.46 -11.91
C SER A 8 12.41 -6.52 -11.92
N SER A 9 12.11 -5.96 -13.09
CA SER A 9 10.91 -5.12 -13.28
C SER A 9 9.63 -5.87 -12.91
N TYR A 10 9.58 -7.18 -13.19
CA TYR A 10 8.44 -8.04 -12.87
C TYR A 10 8.23 -8.17 -11.35
N GLN A 11 9.30 -8.41 -10.60
CA GLN A 11 9.25 -8.50 -9.13
C GLN A 11 8.72 -7.21 -8.50
N VAL A 12 9.16 -6.05 -9.00
CA VAL A 12 8.69 -4.76 -8.47
C VAL A 12 7.22 -4.52 -8.80
N ILE A 13 6.77 -4.87 -10.01
CA ILE A 13 5.35 -4.77 -10.37
C ILE A 13 4.50 -5.59 -9.39
N LEU A 14 4.86 -6.84 -9.14
CA LEU A 14 4.14 -7.71 -8.21
C LEU A 14 4.19 -7.18 -6.78
N LEU A 15 5.33 -6.62 -6.35
CA LEU A 15 5.47 -6.02 -5.02
C LEU A 15 4.51 -4.83 -4.83
N ILE A 16 4.36 -3.95 -5.80
CA ILE A 16 3.42 -2.83 -5.73
C ILE A 16 1.97 -3.32 -5.78
N ILE A 17 1.69 -4.34 -6.59
CA ILE A 17 0.35 -4.95 -6.65
C ILE A 17 -0.05 -5.51 -5.29
N ILE A 18 0.82 -6.28 -4.61
CA ILE A 18 0.49 -6.85 -3.29
C ILE A 18 0.23 -5.75 -2.25
N TYR A 19 0.97 -4.64 -2.30
CA TYR A 19 0.78 -3.54 -1.38
C TYR A 19 -0.59 -2.87 -1.53
N ARG A 20 -1.10 -2.78 -2.75
CA ARG A 20 -2.44 -2.26 -3.05
C ARG A 20 -3.54 -3.25 -2.70
N LEU A 21 -3.35 -4.54 -3.05
CA LEU A 21 -4.33 -5.58 -2.78
C LEU A 21 -4.59 -5.80 -1.29
N VAL A 22 -3.57 -5.64 -0.44
CA VAL A 22 -3.77 -5.68 1.02
C VAL A 22 -4.88 -4.72 1.46
N ILE A 23 -4.90 -3.50 0.92
CA ILE A 23 -5.91 -2.49 1.26
C ILE A 23 -7.30 -2.90 0.76
N ALA A 24 -7.38 -3.39 -0.48
CA ALA A 24 -8.64 -3.83 -1.08
C ALA A 24 -9.21 -5.04 -0.35
N PHE A 25 -8.37 -6.00 0.01
CA PHE A 25 -8.76 -7.16 0.79
C PHE A 25 -9.14 -6.82 2.23
N SER A 26 -8.55 -5.79 2.84
CA SER A 26 -8.85 -5.43 4.21
C SER A 26 -10.28 -4.86 4.30
N PHE A 27 -10.41 -3.56 4.34
CA PHE A 27 -11.68 -2.88 4.63
C PHE A 27 -12.29 -2.15 3.42
N LEU A 28 -11.79 -2.42 2.22
CA LEU A 28 -12.31 -1.91 0.95
C LEU A 28 -12.71 -0.41 1.03
N PRO A 29 -11.77 0.49 1.33
CA PRO A 29 -12.09 1.88 1.64
C PRO A 29 -12.80 2.60 0.48
N ALA A 30 -12.67 2.09 -0.74
CA ALA A 30 -13.35 2.61 -1.91
C ALA A 30 -14.88 2.59 -1.77
N ALA A 31 -15.45 1.63 -1.06
CA ALA A 31 -16.91 1.53 -0.88
C ALA A 31 -17.52 2.75 -0.16
N ASN A 32 -16.74 3.45 0.66
CA ASN A 32 -17.16 4.62 1.44
C ASN A 32 -16.73 5.97 0.83
N ILE A 33 -16.06 5.95 -0.32
CA ILE A 33 -15.62 7.18 -1.01
C ILE A 33 -16.78 7.73 -1.85
N PRO A 34 -16.97 9.05 -1.92
CA PRO A 34 -18.02 9.64 -2.76
C PRO A 34 -17.98 9.13 -4.20
N PRO A 35 -19.13 8.84 -4.82
CA PRO A 35 -20.50 9.01 -4.33
C PRO A 35 -20.95 7.94 -3.33
N GLY A 36 -20.21 6.85 -3.15
CA GLY A 36 -20.53 5.77 -2.22
C GLY A 36 -21.81 5.02 -2.59
N ASN A 37 -22.08 4.85 -3.88
CA ASN A 37 -23.25 4.20 -4.43
C ASN A 37 -22.86 3.16 -5.51
N GLN A 38 -23.78 2.79 -6.38
CA GLN A 38 -23.56 1.85 -7.49
C GLN A 38 -22.51 2.30 -8.49
N ASP A 39 -22.15 3.61 -8.55
CA ASP A 39 -21.18 4.17 -9.50
C ASP A 39 -19.75 4.23 -8.95
N THR A 40 -19.52 3.76 -7.73
CA THR A 40 -18.19 3.84 -7.06
C THR A 40 -17.09 3.14 -7.86
N TRP A 41 -17.41 2.09 -8.62
CA TRP A 41 -16.45 1.40 -9.51
C TRP A 41 -15.90 2.32 -10.61
N ILE A 42 -16.69 3.29 -11.08
CA ILE A 42 -16.26 4.30 -12.06
C ILE A 42 -15.21 5.21 -11.44
N VAL A 43 -15.42 5.59 -10.18
CA VAL A 43 -14.51 6.43 -9.40
C VAL A 43 -13.13 5.80 -9.26
N VAL A 44 -13.08 4.48 -9.05
CA VAL A 44 -11.82 3.73 -8.94
C VAL A 44 -11.02 3.83 -10.24
N PHE A 45 -11.65 3.67 -11.40
CA PHE A 45 -10.97 3.86 -12.70
C PHE A 45 -10.61 5.34 -12.96
N LEU A 46 -11.51 6.26 -12.62
CA LEU A 46 -11.28 7.69 -12.78
C LEU A 46 -10.12 8.20 -11.90
N SER A 47 -9.73 7.46 -10.87
CA SER A 47 -8.56 7.81 -10.05
C SER A 47 -7.22 7.65 -10.77
N ILE A 48 -7.15 6.88 -11.87
CA ILE A 48 -5.89 6.63 -12.62
C ILE A 48 -5.21 7.92 -13.07
N PRO A 49 -5.86 8.81 -13.86
CA PRO A 49 -5.23 10.04 -14.31
C PRO A 49 -4.81 10.96 -13.16
N TYR A 50 -5.59 11.03 -12.09
CA TYR A 50 -5.21 11.80 -10.90
C TYR A 50 -4.00 11.20 -10.19
N THR A 51 -3.91 9.88 -10.10
CA THR A 51 -2.75 9.20 -9.51
C THR A 51 -1.49 9.47 -10.33
N ILE A 52 -1.57 9.41 -11.66
CA ILE A 52 -0.45 9.74 -12.54
C ILE A 52 0.00 11.18 -12.30
N LEU A 53 -0.94 12.13 -12.22
CA LEU A 53 -0.65 13.54 -11.98
C LEU A 53 0.04 13.75 -10.63
N PHE A 54 -0.46 13.16 -9.56
CA PHE A 54 0.09 13.33 -8.21
C PHE A 54 1.45 12.65 -8.02
N CYS A 55 1.67 11.52 -8.69
CA CYS A 55 2.93 10.79 -8.64
C CYS A 55 3.99 11.34 -9.61
N PHE A 56 3.61 12.20 -10.57
CA PHE A 56 4.50 12.73 -11.58
C PHE A 56 5.79 13.36 -11.03
N PRO A 57 5.77 14.22 -9.97
CA PRO A 57 6.98 14.82 -9.44
C PRO A 57 7.98 13.78 -8.92
N ILE A 58 7.49 12.76 -8.21
CA ILE A 58 8.36 11.66 -7.70
C ILE A 58 8.94 10.88 -8.87
N LEU A 59 8.11 10.49 -9.85
CA LEU A 59 8.56 9.73 -11.02
C LEU A 59 9.61 10.49 -11.83
N PHE A 60 9.37 11.78 -12.08
CA PHE A 60 10.31 12.63 -12.80
C PHE A 60 11.66 12.71 -12.09
N LEU A 61 11.65 12.97 -10.77
CA LEU A 61 12.88 13.05 -9.99
C LEU A 61 13.59 11.70 -9.89
N SER A 62 12.86 10.61 -9.69
CA SER A 62 13.42 9.25 -9.62
C SER A 62 14.05 8.81 -10.95
N ASN A 63 13.47 9.18 -12.10
CA ASN A 63 14.07 8.96 -13.41
C ASN A 63 15.36 9.80 -13.60
N ARG A 64 15.36 11.02 -13.05
CA ARG A 64 16.52 11.91 -13.18
C ARG A 64 17.67 11.50 -12.28
N PHE A 65 17.36 10.97 -11.10
CA PHE A 65 18.32 10.55 -10.09
C PHE A 65 18.25 9.01 -9.88
N ASN A 66 18.30 8.26 -10.96
CA ASN A 66 18.07 6.81 -10.95
C ASN A 66 19.15 5.97 -10.25
N ASP A 67 20.31 6.57 -9.90
CA ASP A 67 21.37 5.99 -9.08
C ASP A 67 21.15 6.16 -7.58
N TYR A 68 20.16 6.97 -7.20
CA TYR A 68 19.89 7.41 -5.84
C TYR A 68 18.50 7.02 -5.38
N THR A 69 18.39 6.70 -4.10
CA THR A 69 17.07 6.49 -3.46
C THR A 69 16.37 7.84 -3.25
N LEU A 70 15.06 7.77 -2.92
CA LEU A 70 14.27 8.96 -2.55
C LEU A 70 14.99 9.84 -1.52
N ILE A 71 15.58 9.24 -0.49
CA ILE A 71 16.25 9.97 0.59
C ILE A 71 17.52 10.64 0.10
N GLU A 72 18.34 9.92 -0.67
CA GLU A 72 19.61 10.43 -1.19
C GLU A 72 19.40 11.59 -2.16
N TYR A 73 18.43 11.48 -3.10
CA TYR A 73 18.22 12.59 -4.02
C TYR A 73 17.54 13.80 -3.36
N MET A 74 16.75 13.61 -2.30
CA MET A 74 16.25 14.74 -1.52
C MET A 74 17.41 15.51 -0.83
N GLU A 75 18.42 14.79 -0.32
CA GLU A 75 19.63 15.44 0.21
C GLU A 75 20.41 16.19 -0.87
N ILE A 76 20.51 15.66 -2.09
CA ILE A 76 21.14 16.32 -3.23
C ILE A 76 20.39 17.61 -3.62
N ILE A 77 19.06 17.58 -3.68
CA ILE A 77 18.24 18.71 -4.12
C ILE A 77 18.20 19.82 -3.07
N PHE A 78 17.93 19.51 -1.81
CA PHE A 78 17.74 20.48 -0.72
C PHE A 78 19.03 20.82 0.05
N GLY A 79 20.08 20.01 -0.12
CA GLY A 79 21.32 20.10 0.62
C GLY A 79 21.28 19.31 1.93
N LYS A 80 22.45 19.17 2.56
CA LYS A 80 22.70 18.24 3.66
C LYS A 80 21.73 18.38 4.86
N TYR A 81 21.46 19.59 5.33
CA TYR A 81 20.64 19.79 6.53
C TYR A 81 19.15 19.61 6.25
N LEU A 82 18.60 20.35 5.30
CA LEU A 82 17.18 20.25 4.92
C LEU A 82 16.85 18.87 4.34
N GLY A 83 17.74 18.30 3.53
CA GLY A 83 17.55 16.96 2.97
C GLY A 83 17.45 15.89 4.05
N LYS A 84 18.25 15.97 5.13
CA LYS A 84 18.16 15.04 6.27
C LYS A 84 16.87 15.20 7.06
N ILE A 85 16.37 16.41 7.25
CA ILE A 85 15.07 16.66 7.91
C ILE A 85 13.93 16.03 7.07
N ILE A 86 13.94 16.27 5.76
CA ILE A 86 12.99 15.67 4.83
C ILE A 86 13.10 14.14 4.85
N GLY A 87 14.32 13.61 4.83
CA GLY A 87 14.57 12.18 4.96
C GLY A 87 13.99 11.59 6.24
N LEU A 88 14.13 12.27 7.38
CA LEU A 88 13.54 11.85 8.65
C LEU A 88 12.00 11.82 8.56
N ILE A 89 11.39 12.82 7.92
CA ILE A 89 9.94 12.82 7.68
C ILE A 89 9.53 11.58 6.86
N TYR A 90 10.22 11.27 5.76
CA TYR A 90 9.95 10.05 4.99
C TYR A 90 10.16 8.76 5.79
N THR A 91 11.17 8.71 6.67
CA THR A 91 11.38 7.57 7.56
C THR A 91 10.17 7.37 8.48
N LEU A 92 9.67 8.44 9.09
CA LEU A 92 8.49 8.40 9.95
C LEU A 92 7.22 8.04 9.19
N VAL A 93 7.09 8.49 7.94
CA VAL A 93 5.98 8.12 7.04
C VAL A 93 5.99 6.62 6.76
N LEU A 94 7.12 6.06 6.34
CA LEU A 94 7.25 4.62 6.09
C LEU A 94 6.98 3.79 7.35
N LEU A 95 7.46 4.26 8.49
CA LEU A 95 7.20 3.62 9.79
C LEU A 95 5.71 3.66 10.15
N SER A 96 5.04 4.79 9.94
CA SER A 96 3.60 4.93 10.21
C SER A 96 2.74 4.02 9.34
N PHE A 97 3.14 3.76 8.09
CA PHE A 97 2.48 2.74 7.26
C PHE A 97 2.67 1.32 7.81
N SER A 98 3.85 0.98 8.35
CA SER A 98 4.04 -0.30 9.04
C SER A 98 3.10 -0.43 10.24
N ILE A 99 3.03 0.60 11.09
CA ILE A 99 2.15 0.63 12.27
C ILE A 99 0.68 0.47 11.86
N ALA A 100 0.23 1.20 10.85
CA ALA A 100 -1.14 1.13 10.35
C ALA A 100 -1.50 -0.28 9.86
N ASN A 101 -0.62 -0.91 9.07
CA ASN A 101 -0.87 -2.26 8.57
C ASN A 101 -0.86 -3.32 9.67
N VAL A 102 0.04 -3.23 10.66
CA VAL A 102 0.04 -4.12 11.84
C VAL A 102 -1.26 -3.95 12.64
N SER A 103 -1.71 -2.72 12.84
CA SER A 103 -2.93 -2.43 13.61
C SER A 103 -4.18 -2.97 12.91
N VAL A 104 -4.31 -2.74 11.60
CA VAL A 104 -5.41 -3.28 10.77
C VAL A 104 -5.40 -4.81 10.78
N LEU A 105 -4.23 -5.42 10.57
CA LEU A 105 -4.08 -6.88 10.60
C LEU A 105 -4.55 -7.47 11.94
N THR A 106 -4.10 -6.87 13.02
CA THR A 106 -4.43 -7.33 14.37
C THR A 106 -5.92 -7.20 14.66
N GLU A 107 -6.56 -6.11 14.21
CA GLU A 107 -7.99 -5.90 14.38
C GLU A 107 -8.81 -6.94 13.62
N ILE A 108 -8.46 -7.20 12.34
CA ILE A 108 -9.15 -8.22 11.54
C ILE A 108 -9.01 -9.60 12.19
N LEU A 109 -7.80 -10.02 12.57
CA LEU A 109 -7.58 -11.33 13.17
C LEU A 109 -8.33 -11.49 14.50
N SER A 110 -8.31 -10.45 15.35
CA SER A 110 -9.02 -10.50 16.64
C SER A 110 -10.54 -10.44 16.52
N SER A 111 -11.09 -9.81 15.47
CA SER A 111 -12.53 -9.72 15.27
C SER A 111 -13.12 -10.90 14.49
N THR A 112 -12.31 -11.62 13.70
CA THR A 112 -12.82 -12.66 12.80
C THR A 112 -12.47 -14.09 13.19
N MET A 113 -11.22 -14.37 13.61
CA MET A 113 -10.73 -15.73 13.80
C MET A 113 -10.18 -16.01 15.20
N PHE A 114 -9.49 -15.06 15.79
CA PHE A 114 -8.74 -15.25 17.04
C PHE A 114 -9.26 -14.33 18.16
N SER A 115 -10.58 -14.31 18.37
CA SER A 115 -11.22 -13.43 19.36
C SER A 115 -10.73 -13.66 20.81
N SER A 116 -10.31 -14.88 21.15
CA SER A 116 -9.76 -15.24 22.46
C SER A 116 -8.23 -15.05 22.59
N MET A 117 -7.53 -14.78 21.47
CA MET A 117 -6.06 -14.60 21.51
C MET A 117 -5.70 -13.18 21.96
N PRO A 118 -4.81 -13.05 22.96
CA PRO A 118 -4.34 -11.73 23.36
C PRO A 118 -3.68 -10.99 22.19
N THR A 119 -4.06 -9.73 22.01
CA THR A 119 -3.57 -8.86 20.90
C THR A 119 -2.04 -8.81 20.83
N ILE A 120 -1.37 -8.78 21.99
CA ILE A 120 0.09 -8.74 22.06
C ILE A 120 0.73 -9.96 21.40
N VAL A 121 0.11 -11.13 21.51
CA VAL A 121 0.61 -12.38 20.89
C VAL A 121 0.54 -12.26 19.37
N THR A 122 -0.59 -11.80 18.83
CA THR A 122 -0.77 -11.60 17.39
C THR A 122 0.25 -10.60 16.83
N ILE A 123 0.39 -9.44 17.50
CA ILE A 123 1.37 -8.40 17.11
C ILE A 123 2.79 -8.98 17.14
N SER A 124 3.15 -9.70 18.21
CA SER A 124 4.50 -10.24 18.38
C SER A 124 4.86 -11.26 17.31
N ILE A 125 4.00 -12.22 17.03
CA ILE A 125 4.23 -13.23 15.98
C ILE A 125 4.42 -12.55 14.62
N MET A 126 3.55 -11.61 14.28
CA MET A 126 3.63 -10.90 13.02
C MET A 126 4.90 -10.07 12.90
N LEU A 127 5.27 -9.33 13.94
CA LEU A 127 6.46 -8.49 13.91
C LEU A 127 7.75 -9.29 13.91
N ILE A 128 7.82 -10.43 14.62
CA ILE A 128 8.97 -11.34 14.56
C ILE A 128 9.15 -11.83 13.11
N THR A 129 8.08 -12.29 12.48
CA THR A 129 8.09 -12.74 11.08
C THR A 129 8.53 -11.62 10.13
N CYS A 130 7.91 -10.44 10.23
CA CYS A 130 8.24 -9.30 9.38
C CYS A 130 9.67 -8.80 9.59
N SER A 131 10.16 -8.79 10.82
CA SER A 131 11.54 -8.41 11.15
C SER A 131 12.54 -9.38 10.55
N TYR A 132 12.28 -10.68 10.62
CA TYR A 132 13.12 -11.70 10.01
C TYR A 132 13.20 -11.53 8.48
N VAL A 133 12.04 -11.33 7.81
CA VAL A 133 12.00 -11.09 6.37
C VAL A 133 12.76 -9.80 6.01
N SER A 134 12.55 -8.71 6.77
CA SER A 134 13.27 -7.45 6.57
C SER A 134 14.78 -7.59 6.78
N TYR A 135 15.21 -8.41 7.75
CA TYR A 135 16.62 -8.68 8.02
C TYR A 135 17.31 -9.40 6.85
N LYS A 136 16.57 -10.25 6.13
CA LYS A 136 17.08 -10.95 4.94
C LYS A 136 17.31 -10.02 3.75
N GLY A 137 16.66 -8.84 3.70
CA GLY A 137 16.88 -7.82 2.67
C GLY A 137 15.76 -7.70 1.66
N LEU A 138 16.01 -6.94 0.61
CA LEU A 138 15.02 -6.57 -0.39
C LEU A 138 14.66 -7.74 -1.33
N GLU A 139 15.65 -8.55 -1.71
CA GLU A 139 15.46 -9.68 -2.64
C GLU A 139 14.46 -10.72 -2.12
N PRO A 140 14.53 -11.22 -0.87
CA PRO A 140 13.50 -12.12 -0.33
C PRO A 140 12.10 -11.50 -0.25
N ILE A 141 12.00 -10.19 0.01
CA ILE A 141 10.70 -9.49 0.00
C ILE A 141 10.10 -9.51 -1.42
N ALA A 142 10.92 -9.24 -2.44
CA ALA A 142 10.50 -9.23 -3.83
C ALA A 142 10.17 -10.63 -4.36
N ARG A 143 10.98 -11.63 -4.03
CA ARG A 143 10.71 -13.05 -4.36
C ARG A 143 9.45 -13.57 -3.67
N GLY A 144 9.18 -13.13 -2.45
CA GLY A 144 7.92 -13.44 -1.76
C GLY A 144 6.71 -12.96 -2.57
N ALA A 145 6.78 -11.77 -3.17
CA ALA A 145 5.71 -11.27 -4.02
C ALA A 145 5.48 -12.15 -5.26
N GLU A 146 6.53 -12.71 -5.87
CA GLU A 146 6.39 -13.63 -7.01
C GLU A 146 5.60 -14.90 -6.67
N ILE A 147 5.76 -15.40 -5.45
CA ILE A 147 5.08 -16.62 -5.00
C ILE A 147 3.64 -16.30 -4.56
N PHE A 148 3.46 -15.25 -3.77
CA PHE A 148 2.19 -14.99 -3.12
C PHE A 148 1.18 -14.24 -4.00
N VAL A 149 1.62 -13.35 -4.91
CA VAL A 149 0.68 -12.63 -5.78
C VAL A 149 -0.13 -13.56 -6.67
N PRO A 150 0.44 -14.56 -7.38
CA PRO A 150 -0.35 -15.52 -8.14
C PRO A 150 -1.38 -16.27 -7.27
N PHE A 151 -1.00 -16.66 -6.05
CA PHE A 151 -1.91 -17.32 -5.11
C PHE A 151 -3.07 -16.39 -4.70
N ILE A 152 -2.79 -15.13 -4.37
CA ILE A 152 -3.79 -14.13 -4.03
C ILE A 152 -4.73 -13.87 -5.21
N LEU A 153 -4.19 -13.75 -6.42
CA LEU A 153 -4.99 -13.57 -7.63
C LEU A 153 -5.88 -14.78 -7.89
N ALA A 154 -5.38 -16.00 -7.67
CA ALA A 154 -6.20 -17.20 -7.77
C ALA A 154 -7.41 -17.13 -6.82
N VAL A 155 -7.22 -16.70 -5.58
CA VAL A 155 -8.33 -16.51 -4.61
C VAL A 155 -9.32 -15.45 -5.10
N ILE A 156 -8.83 -14.31 -5.62
CA ILE A 156 -9.67 -13.21 -6.14
C ILE A 156 -10.59 -13.69 -7.27
N PHE A 157 -10.08 -14.54 -8.16
CA PHE A 157 -10.85 -15.00 -9.32
C PHE A 157 -11.69 -16.26 -9.06
N ILE A 158 -11.21 -17.19 -8.24
CA ILE A 158 -11.91 -18.44 -7.97
C ILE A 158 -13.12 -18.19 -7.05
N PHE A 159 -13.02 -17.32 -6.06
CA PHE A 159 -14.13 -17.09 -5.12
C PHE A 159 -15.42 -16.59 -5.77
N PRO A 160 -15.41 -15.62 -6.70
CA PRO A 160 -16.62 -15.24 -7.43
C PRO A 160 -17.23 -16.38 -8.25
N ILE A 161 -16.40 -17.27 -8.81
CA ILE A 161 -16.88 -18.45 -9.55
C ILE A 161 -17.60 -19.41 -8.60
N LEU A 162 -17.00 -19.69 -7.43
CA LEU A 162 -17.61 -20.55 -6.41
C LEU A 162 -18.88 -19.94 -5.80
N GLY A 163 -18.90 -18.62 -5.64
CA GLY A 163 -20.01 -17.86 -5.05
C GLY A 163 -20.97 -17.25 -6.08
N ILE A 164 -20.97 -17.70 -7.33
CA ILE A 164 -21.72 -17.06 -8.43
C ILE A 164 -23.22 -16.94 -8.14
N LYS A 165 -23.79 -17.88 -7.39
CA LYS A 165 -25.20 -17.87 -6.98
C LYS A 165 -25.54 -16.71 -6.03
N ASN A 166 -24.56 -16.14 -5.37
CA ASN A 166 -24.71 -15.06 -4.41
C ASN A 166 -24.49 -13.67 -5.05
N LEU A 167 -24.18 -13.61 -6.37
CA LEU A 167 -23.88 -12.37 -7.06
C LEU A 167 -25.12 -11.84 -7.78
N ASP A 168 -25.52 -10.61 -7.45
CA ASP A 168 -26.53 -9.85 -8.17
C ASP A 168 -25.93 -8.58 -8.76
N PHE A 169 -25.75 -8.59 -10.08
CA PHE A 169 -25.20 -7.43 -10.80
C PHE A 169 -26.23 -6.32 -11.09
N LYS A 170 -27.52 -6.57 -10.78
CA LYS A 170 -28.57 -5.53 -10.93
C LYS A 170 -28.39 -4.40 -9.91
N VAL A 171 -27.63 -4.62 -8.84
CA VAL A 171 -27.30 -3.60 -7.83
C VAL A 171 -26.58 -2.38 -8.42
N PHE A 172 -25.97 -2.51 -9.61
CA PHE A 172 -25.30 -1.43 -10.31
C PHE A 172 -26.21 -0.58 -11.19
N LEU A 173 -27.50 -0.93 -11.29
CA LEU A 173 -28.47 -0.20 -12.10
C LEU A 173 -29.32 0.74 -11.23
N PRO A 174 -29.65 1.93 -11.72
CA PRO A 174 -29.22 2.56 -12.98
C PRO A 174 -27.86 3.26 -12.87
N ILE A 175 -27.00 3.11 -13.89
CA ILE A 175 -25.67 3.71 -13.92
C ILE A 175 -25.77 5.22 -14.11
N LEU A 176 -24.96 5.98 -13.35
CA LEU A 176 -24.79 7.46 -13.43
C LEU A 176 -26.06 8.28 -13.17
N LYS A 177 -27.14 7.66 -12.67
CA LYS A 177 -28.38 8.39 -12.39
C LYS A 177 -28.30 9.18 -11.08
N ASP A 178 -27.65 8.60 -10.07
CA ASP A 178 -27.63 9.13 -8.71
C ASP A 178 -26.27 9.77 -8.34
N SER A 179 -25.40 9.98 -9.33
CA SER A 179 -24.05 10.50 -9.15
C SER A 179 -23.81 11.77 -9.93
N SER A 180 -23.38 12.82 -9.26
CA SER A 180 -22.93 14.04 -9.91
C SER A 180 -21.47 13.92 -10.38
N PHE A 181 -21.12 14.59 -11.49
CA PHE A 181 -19.75 14.69 -11.96
C PHE A 181 -18.77 15.18 -10.88
N ARG A 182 -19.24 16.10 -10.05
CA ARG A 182 -18.45 16.66 -8.93
C ARG A 182 -18.11 15.58 -7.89
N GLU A 183 -19.07 14.74 -7.53
CA GLU A 183 -18.85 13.65 -6.55
C GLU A 183 -17.90 12.59 -7.10
N LEU A 184 -18.08 12.20 -8.36
CA LEU A 184 -17.19 11.25 -9.03
C LEU A 184 -15.73 11.74 -9.02
N ASN A 185 -15.50 13.01 -9.39
CA ASN A 185 -14.15 13.57 -9.36
C ASN A 185 -13.60 13.72 -7.95
N LYS A 186 -14.40 14.13 -6.97
CA LYS A 186 -13.99 14.21 -5.56
C LYS A 186 -13.52 12.84 -5.05
N GLY A 187 -14.29 11.81 -5.33
CA GLY A 187 -13.92 10.44 -4.96
C GLY A 187 -12.64 9.96 -5.65
N ALA A 188 -12.50 10.24 -6.96
CA ALA A 188 -11.32 9.86 -7.73
C ALA A 188 -10.03 10.52 -7.19
N ILE A 189 -10.11 11.80 -6.84
CA ILE A 189 -9.01 12.53 -6.21
C ILE A 189 -8.67 11.91 -4.84
N GLU A 190 -9.69 11.56 -4.04
CA GLU A 190 -9.47 10.94 -2.71
C GLU A 190 -8.78 9.58 -2.82
N ILE A 191 -9.14 8.74 -3.80
CA ILE A 191 -8.45 7.47 -4.07
C ILE A 191 -7.00 7.72 -4.49
N ALA A 192 -6.79 8.67 -5.40
CA ALA A 192 -5.46 9.00 -5.92
C ALA A 192 -4.52 9.50 -4.80
N MET A 193 -5.02 10.30 -3.86
CA MET A 193 -4.24 10.79 -2.71
C MET A 193 -3.76 9.66 -1.78
N LYS A 194 -4.39 8.50 -1.82
CA LYS A 194 -4.01 7.33 -1.00
C LYS A 194 -2.92 6.46 -1.64
N PHE A 195 -2.34 6.86 -2.78
CA PHE A 195 -1.31 6.09 -3.48
C PHE A 195 0.09 6.34 -2.89
N ALA A 196 0.30 5.85 -1.66
CA ALA A 196 1.58 5.99 -0.96
C ALA A 196 2.66 4.99 -1.41
N ASP A 197 2.26 3.92 -2.11
CA ASP A 197 3.18 2.85 -2.52
C ASP A 197 4.25 3.33 -3.54
N ILE A 198 4.04 4.51 -4.15
CA ILE A 198 5.04 5.21 -4.99
C ILE A 198 6.32 5.53 -4.22
N LEU A 199 6.25 5.74 -2.90
CA LEU A 199 7.42 5.99 -2.06
C LEU A 199 8.35 4.77 -2.05
N ILE A 200 7.77 3.56 -2.00
CA ILE A 200 8.51 2.30 -2.08
C ILE A 200 9.18 2.18 -3.45
N LEU A 201 8.45 2.49 -4.53
CA LEU A 201 9.02 2.46 -5.88
C LEU A 201 10.22 3.41 -5.99
N ALA A 202 10.11 4.65 -5.48
CA ALA A 202 11.20 5.62 -5.48
C ALA A 202 12.42 5.20 -4.63
N MET A 203 12.20 4.39 -3.59
CA MET A 203 13.29 3.81 -2.79
C MET A 203 13.99 2.64 -3.49
N ILE A 204 13.29 1.90 -4.36
CA ILE A 204 13.80 0.71 -5.05
C ILE A 204 14.64 1.07 -6.29
N VAL A 205 14.45 2.22 -6.91
CA VAL A 205 15.02 2.58 -8.22
C VAL A 205 16.49 2.21 -8.39
N PRO A 206 17.42 2.48 -7.44
CA PRO A 206 18.83 2.11 -7.60
C PRO A 206 19.10 0.61 -7.69
N ASN A 207 18.15 -0.21 -7.24
CA ASN A 207 18.23 -1.67 -7.23
C ASN A 207 17.53 -2.33 -8.43
N LEU A 208 16.90 -1.55 -9.32
CA LEU A 208 16.34 -2.07 -10.55
C LEU A 208 17.44 -2.61 -11.47
N GLU A 209 17.21 -3.77 -12.09
CA GLU A 209 18.05 -4.28 -13.16
C GLU A 209 18.02 -3.35 -14.38
N LYS A 210 16.81 -2.88 -14.72
CA LYS A 210 16.56 -1.97 -15.85
C LYS A 210 15.86 -0.70 -15.35
N ARG A 211 16.66 0.31 -15.03
CA ARG A 211 16.15 1.56 -14.45
C ARG A 211 15.33 2.40 -15.43
N GLU A 212 15.60 2.27 -16.72
CA GLU A 212 14.85 2.90 -17.81
C GLU A 212 13.39 2.43 -17.89
N GLU A 213 13.07 1.27 -17.32
CA GLU A 213 11.71 0.74 -17.27
C GLU A 213 10.84 1.34 -16.13
N LEU A 214 11.35 2.27 -15.32
CA LEU A 214 10.65 2.80 -14.16
C LEU A 214 9.23 3.29 -14.47
N ASN A 215 9.04 4.04 -15.56
CA ASN A 215 7.73 4.51 -15.96
C ASN A 215 6.78 3.37 -16.35
N ASN A 216 7.31 2.36 -17.04
CA ASN A 216 6.55 1.18 -17.43
C ASN A 216 6.16 0.33 -16.20
N ILE A 217 7.08 0.18 -15.24
CA ILE A 217 6.81 -0.49 -13.95
C ILE A 217 5.68 0.25 -13.23
N PHE A 218 5.77 1.58 -13.10
CA PHE A 218 4.72 2.37 -12.46
C PHE A 218 3.37 2.21 -13.14
N MET A 219 3.31 2.39 -14.46
CA MET A 219 2.06 2.29 -15.21
C MET A 219 1.42 0.90 -15.10
N LYS A 220 2.20 -0.16 -15.30
CA LYS A 220 1.70 -1.54 -15.16
C LYS A 220 1.22 -1.81 -13.72
N SER A 221 2.00 -1.43 -12.72
CA SER A 221 1.62 -1.60 -11.32
C SER A 221 0.32 -0.86 -10.99
N LEU A 222 0.18 0.37 -11.46
CA LEU A 222 -1.03 1.18 -11.26
C LEU A 222 -2.24 0.53 -11.93
N PHE A 223 -2.18 0.22 -13.23
CA PHE A 223 -3.30 -0.38 -13.95
C PHE A 223 -3.73 -1.72 -13.35
N TYR A 224 -2.80 -2.64 -13.13
CA TYR A 224 -3.14 -3.95 -12.57
C TYR A 224 -3.72 -3.83 -11.16
N SER A 225 -3.12 -3.01 -10.29
CA SER A 225 -3.61 -2.86 -8.92
C SER A 225 -4.96 -2.17 -8.84
N VAL A 226 -5.23 -1.17 -9.68
CA VAL A 226 -6.54 -0.50 -9.78
C VAL A 226 -7.58 -1.45 -10.32
N PHE A 227 -7.27 -2.19 -11.38
CA PHE A 227 -8.19 -3.18 -11.96
C PHE A 227 -8.57 -4.25 -10.93
N MET A 228 -7.58 -4.84 -10.23
CA MET A 228 -7.82 -5.86 -9.21
C MET A 228 -8.60 -5.32 -8.01
N SER A 229 -8.25 -4.12 -7.53
CA SER A 229 -8.98 -3.48 -6.43
C SER A 229 -10.43 -3.19 -6.81
N ASN A 230 -10.66 -2.77 -8.04
CA ASN A 230 -12.01 -2.51 -8.56
C ASN A 230 -12.80 -3.82 -8.73
N PHE A 231 -12.15 -4.89 -9.18
CA PHE A 231 -12.77 -6.20 -9.26
C PHE A 231 -13.25 -6.70 -7.89
N VAL A 232 -12.40 -6.57 -6.85
CA VAL A 232 -12.79 -6.90 -5.47
C VAL A 232 -13.96 -6.05 -5.00
N LEU A 233 -14.01 -4.75 -5.34
CA LEU A 233 -15.13 -3.86 -5.02
C LEU A 233 -16.42 -4.32 -5.68
N ILE A 234 -16.39 -4.54 -7.00
CA ILE A 234 -17.57 -4.96 -7.77
C ILE A 234 -18.14 -6.29 -7.23
N ILE A 235 -17.29 -7.28 -7.00
CA ILE A 235 -17.72 -8.57 -6.46
C ILE A 235 -18.32 -8.42 -5.06
N SER A 236 -17.71 -7.61 -4.20
CA SER A 236 -18.25 -7.37 -2.85
C SER A 236 -19.61 -6.68 -2.90
N GLN A 237 -19.78 -5.67 -3.77
CA GLN A 237 -21.05 -4.98 -3.95
C GLN A 237 -22.11 -5.85 -4.60
N ALA A 238 -21.76 -6.69 -5.58
CA ALA A 238 -22.67 -7.63 -6.20
C ALA A 238 -23.17 -8.70 -5.21
N ALA A 239 -22.29 -9.11 -4.27
CA ALA A 239 -22.62 -10.16 -3.31
C ALA A 239 -23.41 -9.66 -2.10
N LEU A 240 -23.10 -8.47 -1.60
CA LEU A 240 -23.66 -7.94 -0.36
C LEU A 240 -24.70 -6.83 -0.59
N GLY A 241 -24.73 -6.27 -1.79
CA GLY A 241 -25.41 -5.02 -2.06
C GLY A 241 -24.58 -3.78 -1.65
N ILE A 242 -24.96 -2.61 -2.16
CA ILE A 242 -24.21 -1.36 -1.97
C ILE A 242 -24.11 -0.96 -0.49
N GLU A 243 -25.27 -0.90 0.19
CA GLU A 243 -25.34 -0.42 1.57
C GLU A 243 -24.64 -1.38 2.55
N GLN A 244 -24.83 -2.68 2.40
CA GLN A 244 -24.16 -3.64 3.27
C GLN A 244 -22.64 -3.65 3.06
N THR A 245 -22.17 -3.44 1.84
CA THR A 245 -20.73 -3.31 1.54
C THR A 245 -20.11 -2.10 2.25
N LYS A 246 -20.82 -0.96 2.34
CA LYS A 246 -20.35 0.23 3.07
C LYS A 246 -20.26 0.01 4.58
N HIS A 247 -21.20 -0.73 5.13
CA HIS A 247 -21.28 -0.99 6.57
C HIS A 247 -20.48 -2.22 7.02
N SER A 248 -20.04 -3.05 6.10
CA SER A 248 -19.19 -4.21 6.42
C SER A 248 -17.75 -3.75 6.69
N ASN A 249 -17.20 -4.18 7.81
CA ASN A 249 -15.78 -3.92 8.11
C ASN A 249 -14.85 -4.65 7.13
N PHE A 250 -15.24 -5.84 6.64
CA PHE A 250 -14.44 -6.69 5.76
C PHE A 250 -15.33 -7.28 4.64
N PRO A 251 -15.71 -6.48 3.62
CA PRO A 251 -16.72 -6.89 2.64
C PRO A 251 -16.38 -8.18 1.90
N PHE A 252 -15.17 -8.29 1.37
CA PHE A 252 -14.77 -9.47 0.61
C PHE A 252 -14.65 -10.74 1.48
N PHE A 253 -14.23 -10.60 2.74
CA PHE A 253 -14.27 -11.69 3.72
C PHE A 253 -15.71 -12.13 4.04
N THR A 254 -16.61 -11.15 4.19
CA THR A 254 -18.03 -11.44 4.39
C THR A 254 -18.61 -12.19 3.20
N PHE A 255 -18.28 -11.78 1.98
CA PHE A 255 -18.64 -12.54 0.77
C PHE A 255 -18.06 -13.96 0.79
N ALA A 256 -16.77 -14.12 1.15
CA ALA A 256 -16.13 -15.44 1.21
C ALA A 256 -16.88 -16.42 2.15
N ARG A 257 -17.44 -15.91 3.24
CA ARG A 257 -18.26 -16.70 4.19
C ARG A 257 -19.63 -17.12 3.64
N LEU A 258 -20.16 -16.43 2.63
CA LEU A 258 -21.41 -16.80 1.97
C LEU A 258 -21.23 -17.94 0.97
N ILE A 259 -19.99 -18.26 0.60
CA ILE A 259 -19.68 -19.32 -0.36
C ILE A 259 -19.94 -20.67 0.30
N ASN A 260 -20.90 -21.41 -0.23
CA ASN A 260 -21.22 -22.78 0.16
C ASN A 260 -21.23 -23.65 -1.08
N VAL A 261 -20.27 -24.55 -1.20
CA VAL A 261 -20.16 -25.45 -2.36
C VAL A 261 -20.55 -26.85 -1.94
N PHE A 262 -21.75 -27.28 -2.34
CA PHE A 262 -22.29 -28.63 -2.17
C PHE A 262 -22.29 -29.17 -0.71
N ASN A 263 -22.33 -28.32 0.31
CA ASN A 263 -22.19 -28.68 1.73
C ASN A 263 -20.86 -29.43 2.07
N PHE A 264 -19.99 -29.61 1.12
CA PHE A 264 -18.71 -30.33 1.28
C PHE A 264 -17.52 -29.40 1.55
N ILE A 265 -17.44 -28.28 0.82
CA ILE A 265 -16.40 -27.28 1.05
C ILE A 265 -16.97 -26.19 1.94
N GLN A 266 -16.73 -26.36 3.25
CA GLN A 266 -17.06 -25.37 4.28
C GLN A 266 -15.79 -24.59 4.66
N ARG A 267 -15.96 -23.34 5.10
CA ARG A 267 -14.87 -22.48 5.59
C ARG A 267 -13.83 -22.08 4.53
N VAL A 268 -14.30 -21.78 3.32
CA VAL A 268 -13.47 -21.24 2.22
C VAL A 268 -12.77 -19.95 2.64
N GLU A 269 -13.38 -19.20 3.57
CA GLU A 269 -12.83 -18.00 4.14
C GLU A 269 -11.44 -18.18 4.79
N SER A 270 -11.08 -19.40 5.20
CA SER A 270 -9.73 -19.67 5.74
C SER A 270 -8.65 -19.48 4.69
N ILE A 271 -8.91 -19.84 3.42
CA ILE A 271 -7.97 -19.62 2.30
C ILE A 271 -7.78 -18.13 2.06
N TYR A 272 -8.88 -17.36 2.12
CA TYR A 272 -8.81 -15.91 2.05
C TYR A 272 -7.89 -15.33 3.13
N VAL A 273 -8.06 -15.74 4.39
CA VAL A 273 -7.27 -15.23 5.52
C VAL A 273 -5.78 -15.56 5.37
N VAL A 274 -5.45 -16.78 4.95
CA VAL A 274 -4.05 -17.16 4.67
C VAL A 274 -3.46 -16.27 3.59
N SER A 275 -4.18 -16.06 2.48
CA SER A 275 -3.75 -15.18 1.39
C SER A 275 -3.51 -13.75 1.87
N TRP A 276 -4.44 -13.25 2.68
CA TRP A 276 -4.37 -11.88 3.20
C TRP A 276 -3.26 -11.69 4.23
N ILE A 277 -3.03 -12.66 5.14
CA ILE A 277 -1.91 -12.64 6.10
C ILE A 277 -0.57 -12.61 5.35
N THR A 278 -0.38 -13.47 4.37
CA THR A 278 0.87 -13.53 3.59
C THR A 278 1.13 -12.23 2.83
N ALA A 279 0.09 -11.62 2.25
CA ALA A 279 0.18 -10.30 1.63
C ALA A 279 0.62 -9.22 2.62
N ASN A 280 0.04 -9.22 3.84
CA ASN A 280 0.41 -8.28 4.90
C ASN A 280 1.84 -8.46 5.38
N VAL A 281 2.33 -9.71 5.54
CA VAL A 281 3.74 -9.97 5.87
C VAL A 281 4.66 -9.30 4.86
N GLY A 282 4.41 -9.48 3.56
CA GLY A 282 5.18 -8.83 2.50
C GLY A 282 5.17 -7.31 2.60
N LYS A 283 3.98 -6.72 2.79
CA LYS A 283 3.80 -5.27 2.89
C LYS A 283 4.47 -4.67 4.13
N ILE A 284 4.21 -5.23 5.31
CA ILE A 284 4.79 -4.74 6.57
C ILE A 284 6.31 -4.88 6.56
N SER A 285 6.84 -6.02 6.08
CA SER A 285 8.28 -6.26 5.96
C SER A 285 8.95 -5.23 5.05
N GLY A 286 8.32 -4.90 3.93
CA GLY A 286 8.85 -3.90 3.01
C GLY A 286 8.88 -2.49 3.61
N TYR A 287 7.80 -2.04 4.23
CA TYR A 287 7.79 -0.74 4.91
C TYR A 287 8.79 -0.66 6.06
N LEU A 288 8.92 -1.74 6.86
CA LEU A 288 9.93 -1.83 7.91
C LEU A 288 11.35 -1.78 7.31
N TYR A 289 11.61 -2.56 6.25
CA TYR A 289 12.90 -2.56 5.57
C TYR A 289 13.27 -1.16 5.07
N PHE A 290 12.38 -0.51 4.30
CA PHE A 290 12.67 0.81 3.74
C PHE A 290 12.76 1.92 4.79
N SER A 291 12.03 1.81 5.90
CA SER A 291 12.20 2.74 7.02
C SER A 291 13.59 2.62 7.66
N THR A 292 14.11 1.38 7.81
CA THR A 292 15.47 1.16 8.34
C THR A 292 16.56 1.60 7.36
N VAL A 293 16.36 1.38 6.06
CA VAL A 293 17.27 1.88 5.01
C VAL A 293 17.31 3.40 5.01
N SER A 294 16.14 4.04 5.07
CA SER A 294 16.02 5.50 5.13
C SER A 294 16.77 6.07 6.34
N LEU A 295 16.57 5.50 7.54
CA LEU A 295 17.29 5.93 8.74
C LEU A 295 18.81 5.74 8.61
N ALA A 296 19.26 4.61 8.06
CA ALA A 296 20.67 4.34 7.85
C ALA A 296 21.31 5.37 6.90
N GLN A 297 20.61 5.76 5.82
CA GLN A 297 21.07 6.77 4.88
C GLN A 297 21.20 8.16 5.53
N ILE A 298 20.20 8.60 6.32
CA ILE A 298 20.23 9.86 7.05
C ILE A 298 21.43 9.92 8.02
N LEU A 299 21.73 8.79 8.67
CA LEU A 299 22.86 8.66 9.60
C LEU A 299 24.20 8.38 8.90
N ASN A 300 24.23 8.33 7.55
CA ASN A 300 25.40 7.98 6.75
C ASN A 300 26.01 6.62 7.12
N LYS A 301 25.15 5.63 7.43
CA LYS A 301 25.57 4.25 7.76
C LYS A 301 25.26 3.31 6.59
N LYS A 302 26.18 2.37 6.32
CA LYS A 302 26.03 1.38 5.23
C LYS A 302 25.08 0.24 5.62
N ASP A 303 25.07 -0.11 6.91
CA ASP A 303 24.28 -1.25 7.42
C ASP A 303 22.99 -0.77 8.07
N ASN A 304 21.86 -1.18 7.49
CA ASN A 304 20.53 -0.87 8.00
C ASN A 304 20.01 -1.94 9.00
N LYS A 305 20.63 -3.12 9.05
CA LYS A 305 20.15 -4.26 9.87
C LYS A 305 20.08 -3.93 11.36
N LYS A 306 21.00 -3.08 11.84
CA LYS A 306 21.05 -2.64 13.26
C LYS A 306 19.80 -1.89 13.70
N TYR A 307 19.06 -1.28 12.76
CA TYR A 307 17.86 -0.48 13.04
C TYR A 307 16.58 -1.29 12.99
N ILE A 308 16.61 -2.56 12.52
CA ILE A 308 15.40 -3.38 12.37
C ILE A 308 14.76 -3.65 13.74
N ILE A 309 15.52 -4.16 14.69
CA ILE A 309 15.00 -4.49 16.03
C ILE A 309 14.46 -3.25 16.76
N PRO A 310 15.21 -2.13 16.86
CA PRO A 310 14.69 -0.91 17.48
C PRO A 310 13.39 -0.41 16.82
N MET A 311 13.34 -0.37 15.49
CA MET A 311 12.12 0.07 14.79
C MET A 311 10.96 -0.90 14.98
N THR A 312 11.22 -2.21 15.01
CA THR A 312 10.20 -3.22 15.29
C THR A 312 9.59 -3.02 16.67
N ILE A 313 10.41 -2.73 17.67
CA ILE A 313 9.94 -2.44 19.04
C ILE A 313 9.07 -1.18 19.05
N VAL A 314 9.47 -0.13 18.33
CA VAL A 314 8.66 1.11 18.20
C VAL A 314 7.32 0.81 17.56
N ILE A 315 7.30 0.03 16.47
CA ILE A 315 6.04 -0.40 15.81
C ILE A 315 5.16 -1.17 16.80
N ALA A 316 5.73 -2.13 17.54
CA ALA A 316 4.99 -2.93 18.51
C ALA A 316 4.33 -2.05 19.60
N ILE A 317 5.11 -1.18 20.23
CA ILE A 317 4.63 -0.30 21.29
C ILE A 317 3.48 0.59 20.78
N ILE A 318 3.69 1.26 19.65
CA ILE A 318 2.69 2.19 19.11
C ILE A 318 1.44 1.43 18.68
N SER A 319 1.56 0.27 18.04
CA SER A 319 0.41 -0.55 17.62
C SER A 319 -0.42 -1.05 18.82
N ILE A 320 0.22 -1.43 19.93
CA ILE A 320 -0.47 -1.81 21.16
C ILE A 320 -1.22 -0.64 21.79
N ILE A 321 -0.55 0.53 21.91
CA ILE A 321 -1.17 1.75 22.45
C ILE A 321 -2.36 2.18 21.61
N TYR A 322 -2.20 2.12 20.29
CA TYR A 322 -3.23 2.55 19.36
C TYR A 322 -4.47 1.68 19.43
N LYS A 323 -4.32 0.33 19.45
CA LYS A 323 -5.47 -0.59 19.55
C LYS A 323 -6.28 -0.37 20.83
N ASN A 324 -5.64 -0.02 21.94
CA ASN A 324 -6.35 0.23 23.19
C ASN A 324 -7.20 1.52 23.21
N ARG A 325 -7.06 2.37 22.19
CA ARG A 325 -7.71 3.70 22.14
C ARG A 325 -8.82 3.85 21.12
N SER A 326 -8.83 3.05 20.06
CA SER A 326 -9.80 3.19 18.96
C SER A 326 -9.96 1.92 18.14
N SER A 327 -11.14 1.72 17.54
CA SER A 327 -11.29 0.78 16.43
C SER A 327 -10.58 1.33 15.21
N VAL A 328 -9.64 0.57 14.65
CA VAL A 328 -8.79 0.99 13.51
C VAL A 328 -9.59 1.07 12.21
N VAL A 329 -10.76 0.47 12.17
CA VAL A 329 -11.61 0.37 10.97
C VAL A 329 -12.72 1.41 11.02
N GLY A 330 -12.60 2.42 10.17
CA GLY A 330 -13.64 3.43 9.98
C GLY A 330 -13.10 4.76 9.46
N THR A 331 -13.86 5.43 8.59
CA THR A 331 -13.51 6.72 7.99
C THR A 331 -13.41 7.89 8.99
N LYS A 332 -13.88 7.69 10.23
CA LYS A 332 -13.88 8.70 11.29
C LYS A 332 -12.65 8.63 12.21
N ASP A 333 -11.78 7.63 12.02
CA ASP A 333 -10.59 7.46 12.86
C ASP A 333 -9.60 8.63 12.65
N PRO A 334 -9.21 9.33 13.74
CA PRO A 334 -8.22 10.42 13.67
C PRO A 334 -6.88 9.99 13.04
N PHE A 335 -6.44 8.76 13.28
CA PHE A 335 -5.19 8.25 12.73
C PHE A 335 -5.23 8.10 11.21
N GLN A 336 -6.35 7.64 10.65
CA GLN A 336 -6.50 7.56 9.20
C GLN A 336 -6.49 8.94 8.54
N LYS A 337 -7.09 9.96 9.18
CA LYS A 337 -7.00 11.33 8.70
C LYS A 337 -5.57 11.86 8.73
N ILE A 338 -4.83 11.58 9.80
CA ILE A 338 -3.41 11.93 9.92
C ILE A 338 -2.60 11.24 8.83
N LEU A 339 -2.81 9.95 8.60
CA LEU A 339 -2.14 9.20 7.52
C LEU A 339 -2.44 9.79 6.14
N LEU A 340 -3.69 10.21 5.88
CA LEU A 340 -4.05 10.86 4.62
C LEU A 340 -3.27 12.18 4.43
N ILE A 341 -3.23 13.02 5.46
CA ILE A 341 -2.50 14.30 5.43
C ILE A 341 -0.99 14.04 5.21
N ILE A 342 -0.43 13.09 5.95
CA ILE A 342 0.99 12.72 5.83
C ILE A 342 1.27 12.20 4.41
N THR A 343 0.38 11.38 3.85
CA THR A 343 0.51 10.89 2.47
C THR A 343 0.47 12.03 1.47
N LEU A 344 -0.46 12.96 1.59
CA LEU A 344 -0.55 14.13 0.73
C LEU A 344 0.74 14.97 0.77
N ILE A 345 1.25 15.23 1.97
CA ILE A 345 2.50 15.99 2.14
C ILE A 345 3.68 15.24 1.50
N SER A 346 3.81 13.93 1.76
CA SER A 346 4.98 13.16 1.33
C SER A 346 4.95 12.75 -0.13
N VAL A 347 3.78 12.50 -0.71
CA VAL A 347 3.64 12.04 -2.11
C VAL A 347 3.45 13.21 -3.08
N VAL A 348 2.76 14.27 -2.67
CA VAL A 348 2.40 15.38 -3.57
C VAL A 348 3.20 16.63 -3.25
N ILE A 349 3.07 17.18 -2.03
CA ILE A 349 3.59 18.51 -1.70
C ILE A 349 5.12 18.53 -1.72
N THR A 350 5.75 17.66 -0.94
CA THR A 350 7.23 17.64 -0.81
C THR A 350 7.93 17.36 -2.15
N PRO A 351 7.50 16.36 -2.96
CA PRO A 351 8.11 16.14 -4.26
C PRO A 351 7.86 17.25 -5.27
N SER A 352 6.70 17.93 -5.21
CA SER A 352 6.41 19.09 -6.06
C SER A 352 7.36 20.25 -5.74
N ILE A 353 7.57 20.53 -4.45
CA ILE A 353 8.56 21.53 -4.01
C ILE A 353 9.97 21.10 -4.45
N ALA A 354 10.34 19.83 -4.29
CA ALA A 354 11.62 19.29 -4.72
C ALA A 354 11.81 19.46 -6.24
N LEU A 355 10.77 19.25 -7.03
CA LEU A 355 10.80 19.46 -8.48
C LEU A 355 11.06 20.93 -8.84
N LEU A 356 10.37 21.86 -8.17
CA LEU A 356 10.60 23.30 -8.36
C LEU A 356 12.02 23.70 -7.99
N VAL A 357 12.54 23.26 -6.84
CA VAL A 357 13.91 23.50 -6.41
C VAL A 357 14.92 22.89 -7.39
N TYR A 358 14.65 21.69 -7.92
CA TYR A 358 15.47 21.07 -8.95
C TYR A 358 15.57 21.96 -10.20
N PHE A 359 14.47 22.49 -10.71
CA PHE A 359 14.50 23.38 -11.88
C PHE A 359 15.28 24.66 -11.63
N ILE A 360 15.14 25.27 -10.45
CA ILE A 360 15.90 26.48 -10.05
C ILE A 360 17.41 26.17 -9.97
N ARG A 361 17.79 25.02 -9.41
CA ARG A 361 19.19 24.63 -9.17
C ARG A 361 19.79 23.77 -10.29
N ARG A 362 19.08 23.56 -11.40
CA ARG A 362 19.41 22.60 -12.47
C ARG A 362 20.85 22.75 -13.01
N LYS A 363 21.36 23.98 -13.15
CA LYS A 363 22.74 24.23 -13.63
C LYS A 363 23.78 23.64 -12.68
N LYS A 364 23.64 23.87 -11.36
CA LYS A 364 24.53 23.32 -10.33
C LYS A 364 24.43 21.81 -10.16
N LEU A 365 23.24 21.27 -10.31
CA LEU A 365 22.97 19.83 -10.11
C LEU A 365 23.40 18.96 -11.29
N LYS A 366 23.53 19.51 -12.51
CA LYS A 366 24.13 18.80 -13.65
C LYS A 366 25.60 18.45 -13.43
N GLU A 367 26.36 19.31 -12.75
CA GLU A 367 27.79 19.09 -12.44
C GLU A 367 28.00 17.97 -11.41
N VAL A 368 27.01 17.72 -10.54
CA VAL A 368 27.07 16.66 -9.52
C VAL A 368 26.79 15.29 -10.13
N ASN A 369 25.95 15.21 -11.16
CA ASN A 369 25.61 13.93 -11.84
C ASN A 369 26.65 13.51 -12.90
N MET A 370 27.67 14.34 -13.20
CA MET A 370 28.75 14.00 -14.12
C MET A 370 30.05 13.59 -13.40
N LYS A 371 30.06 13.58 -12.08
CA LYS A 371 31.11 13.01 -11.22
C LYS A 371 30.61 11.74 -10.55
#